data_e1b3e048cd07fbb19bcce81b55b79b8b
#
_entry.id   e1b3e048cd07fbb19bcce81b55b79b8b
#
_cell.length_a   1.000
_cell.length_b   1.000
_cell.length_c   1.000
_cell.angle_alpha   90.00
_cell.angle_beta   90.00
_cell.angle_gamma   90.00
#
_symmetry.space_group_name_H-M   'P 1'
#
loop_
_entity.id
_entity.type
_entity.pdbx_description
1 polymer ?
#
loop_
_entity_poly.entity_id
_entity_poly.type
_entity_poly.pdbx_seq_one_letter_code
_entity_poly.pdbx_strand_id
1 'polypeptide(L)'
;MFMNRIKKVVAVTLCLAGVLSSCSAGHTAIHTASGSHSGGVVVALAAAPASLDFTTTSGAAIPQAMMANIYEGLVRINQQGEIEPLLATDWTISEDGKNYRFNLRKGVAFSNGSPFNAQAAKFSIERVQSDAWTNGLKAQMDPVESVTVVDDYTLDVALKQRSNNWLWNMGTFVGAMFSPDGVDNLAENPIGTGPYVLDKWNVGQSLEFVAREDYWGEAPKNNRAALRYFGDAVAATNALQSGDVDVVYSMQSPELLETINARGEYSVEVGTTNGEVVLSMNPRRAPFDNPNVRKAVMYAINRQDVINTAWDGYGTDTGGVPASPADPWYFVSDQYPYDPDKARELLADVDKPIPVTISVPSLPYAQAASEMVVSQLRDVGFDVKIESTEFPAVWLAKVYKGHDFDMSIISHVEARDIPNMFGNPDYYIGFGSDEIQQLLSEADTGPKDQQDATMRKAIQTILDDAAADTLFNLPNIVVSDPAISGVPVNSVTQALPLAPISREGGKQ
;
A
#
# COMPACT_ATOMS: atom_id res chain seq x y z
N MET A 1 7.56 -5.14 79.63
CA MET A 1 8.65 -4.82 80.54
C MET A 1 9.51 -3.78 79.86
N PHE A 2 9.38 -2.60 80.42
CA PHE A 2 10.36 -1.50 80.57
C PHE A 2 11.11 -1.06 79.31
N MET A 3 10.84 0.09 78.72
CA MET A 3 10.99 1.44 79.24
C MET A 3 12.34 2.09 78.87
N ASN A 4 12.23 3.20 78.14
CA ASN A 4 12.86 4.52 78.41
C ASN A 4 14.24 4.74 77.78
N ARG A 5 14.63 5.87 77.34
CA ARG A 5 14.26 7.34 77.43
C ARG A 5 15.16 8.07 76.45
N ILE A 6 14.71 9.00 75.66
CA ILE A 6 14.67 10.47 75.85
C ILE A 6 16.04 11.20 75.74
N LYS A 7 16.00 12.24 74.85
CA LYS A 7 16.73 13.53 74.84
C LYS A 7 18.03 13.57 74.02
N LYS A 8 18.36 14.56 73.24
CA LYS A 8 18.01 16.01 73.27
C LYS A 8 18.24 16.65 71.90
N VAL A 9 17.47 17.67 71.65
CA VAL A 9 17.56 18.77 70.70
C VAL A 9 18.89 19.49 70.76
N VAL A 10 19.48 19.88 69.62
CA VAL A 10 20.09 21.17 69.38
C VAL A 10 19.87 21.55 67.92
N ALA A 11 19.21 22.69 67.72
CA ALA A 11 19.05 23.40 66.48
C ALA A 11 20.32 24.17 66.12
N VAL A 12 20.77 24.13 64.88
CA VAL A 12 21.48 25.26 64.25
C VAL A 12 21.00 25.42 62.83
N THR A 13 20.42 26.54 62.62
CA THR A 13 19.99 27.10 61.32
C THR A 13 21.23 27.54 60.53
N LEU A 14 21.36 27.20 59.24
CA LEU A 14 21.87 28.12 58.21
C LEU A 14 21.66 27.56 56.79
N CYS A 15 20.94 28.36 56.00
CA CYS A 15 21.04 28.71 54.60
C CYS A 15 21.04 27.64 53.51
N LEU A 16 19.91 27.59 52.80
CA LEU A 16 19.69 27.87 51.38
C LEU A 16 20.74 27.31 50.40
N ALA A 17 20.37 26.29 49.70
CA ALA A 17 20.38 26.22 48.23
C ALA A 17 19.55 25.01 47.82
N GLY A 18 18.32 25.24 47.36
CA GLY A 18 17.44 24.21 46.86
C GLY A 18 17.98 23.66 45.54
N VAL A 19 18.16 22.36 45.47
CA VAL A 19 18.17 21.64 44.22
C VAL A 19 17.01 20.68 44.29
N LEU A 20 15.90 21.09 43.73
CA LEU A 20 14.78 20.21 43.38
C LEU A 20 15.22 19.34 42.20
N SER A 21 15.79 18.20 42.51
CA SER A 21 15.92 17.12 41.50
C SER A 21 14.58 16.43 41.38
N SER A 22 13.72 16.97 40.52
CA SER A 22 12.60 16.24 39.97
C SER A 22 13.15 15.16 39.05
N CYS A 23 13.01 13.90 39.42
CA CYS A 23 13.12 12.80 38.49
C CYS A 23 11.98 12.90 37.48
N SER A 24 12.18 13.65 36.41
CA SER A 24 11.46 13.46 35.16
C SER A 24 12.18 12.31 34.43
N ALA A 25 11.48 11.19 34.27
CA ALA A 25 11.90 10.13 33.35
C ALA A 25 12.16 10.80 31.98
N GLY A 26 13.41 10.74 31.56
CA GLY A 26 13.91 11.52 30.45
C GLY A 26 13.23 11.16 29.16
N HIS A 27 12.49 12.11 28.64
CA HIS A 27 12.50 12.35 27.22
C HIS A 27 13.92 12.86 26.90
N THR A 28 14.76 11.98 26.42
CA THR A 28 15.90 12.40 25.61
C THR A 28 15.31 12.96 24.32
N ALA A 29 14.90 14.21 24.36
CA ALA A 29 14.79 15.01 23.16
C ALA A 29 16.18 14.94 22.53
N ILE A 30 16.31 14.16 21.47
CA ILE A 30 17.41 14.30 20.54
C ILE A 30 17.13 15.67 19.88
N HIS A 31 17.68 16.73 20.47
CA HIS A 31 17.96 17.93 19.75
C HIS A 31 19.05 17.56 18.72
N THR A 32 18.65 16.92 17.63
CA THR A 32 19.37 17.11 16.39
C THR A 32 19.17 18.58 16.08
N ALA A 33 20.28 19.29 16.03
CA ALA A 33 20.34 20.70 15.77
C ALA A 33 19.30 21.09 14.71
N SER A 34 18.58 22.18 14.96
CA SER A 34 17.90 22.99 13.95
C SER A 34 18.95 23.46 12.95
N GLY A 35 19.45 22.55 12.16
CA GLY A 35 20.29 22.81 11.00
C GLY A 35 19.35 22.82 9.83
N SER A 36 19.18 23.97 9.18
CA SER A 36 18.75 24.08 7.81
C SER A 36 19.07 22.77 7.09
N HIS A 37 18.06 22.16 6.44
CA HIS A 37 18.18 20.93 5.65
C HIS A 37 19.19 21.22 4.51
N SER A 38 20.49 21.16 4.79
CA SER A 38 21.54 21.39 3.81
C SER A 38 21.54 20.22 2.82
N GLY A 39 20.73 20.36 1.76
CA GLY A 39 20.74 19.46 0.61
C GLY A 39 19.96 18.16 0.76
N GLY A 40 18.95 18.05 1.65
CA GLY A 40 18.14 16.84 1.84
C GLY A 40 16.64 17.09 1.84
N VAL A 41 15.86 16.03 1.66
CA VAL A 41 14.40 15.99 1.81
C VAL A 41 14.02 14.94 2.85
N VAL A 42 13.03 15.26 3.68
CA VAL A 42 12.50 14.36 4.72
C VAL A 42 11.02 14.13 4.51
N VAL A 43 10.64 12.86 4.29
CA VAL A 43 9.25 12.44 4.07
C VAL A 43 8.75 11.68 5.28
N ALA A 44 7.61 12.11 5.84
CA ALA A 44 6.91 11.41 6.90
C ALA A 44 5.98 10.35 6.34
N LEU A 45 5.99 9.16 6.95
CA LEU A 45 5.17 7.99 6.62
C LEU A 45 4.56 7.40 7.89
N ALA A 46 3.42 6.72 7.76
CA ALA A 46 2.73 6.12 8.90
C ALA A 46 3.34 4.77 9.36
N ALA A 47 3.81 3.95 8.41
CA ALA A 47 4.25 2.58 8.70
C ALA A 47 5.74 2.39 8.43
N ALA A 48 6.48 1.93 9.45
CA ALA A 48 7.89 1.58 9.33
C ALA A 48 8.07 0.14 8.81
N PRO A 49 9.09 -0.14 7.96
CA PRO A 49 9.41 -1.49 7.59
C PRO A 49 9.99 -2.28 8.78
N ALA A 50 9.52 -3.52 8.95
CA ALA A 50 10.03 -4.43 9.97
C ALA A 50 11.35 -5.11 9.56
N SER A 51 11.66 -5.11 8.27
CA SER A 51 12.84 -5.63 7.60
C SER A 51 13.06 -4.82 6.33
N LEU A 52 14.25 -4.88 5.73
CA LEU A 52 14.48 -4.30 4.40
C LEU A 52 14.37 -5.35 3.27
N ASP A 53 14.17 -6.60 3.64
CA ASP A 53 14.05 -7.74 2.72
C ASP A 53 12.58 -8.06 2.42
N PHE A 54 12.08 -7.56 1.29
CA PHE A 54 10.74 -7.88 0.78
C PHE A 54 10.65 -9.26 0.14
N THR A 55 11.78 -9.97 -0.05
CA THR A 55 11.75 -11.32 -0.65
C THR A 55 11.25 -12.37 0.34
N THR A 56 11.46 -12.12 1.63
CA THR A 56 11.08 -13.03 2.73
C THR A 56 10.06 -12.44 3.69
N THR A 57 9.89 -11.12 3.70
CA THR A 57 8.99 -10.41 4.61
C THR A 57 7.90 -9.70 3.81
N SER A 58 6.64 -9.88 4.20
CA SER A 58 5.50 -9.17 3.62
C SER A 58 5.30 -7.80 4.27
N GLY A 59 4.67 -6.89 3.53
CA GLY A 59 4.30 -5.56 3.99
C GLY A 59 4.71 -4.47 3.01
N ALA A 60 3.80 -3.55 2.72
CA ALA A 60 3.97 -2.48 1.74
C ALA A 60 5.10 -1.49 2.09
N ALA A 61 5.40 -1.30 3.38
CA ALA A 61 6.43 -0.36 3.83
C ALA A 61 7.85 -0.71 3.35
N ILE A 62 8.12 -2.01 3.08
CA ILE A 62 9.45 -2.43 2.62
C ILE A 62 9.67 -2.00 1.16
N PRO A 63 8.86 -2.44 0.19
CA PRO A 63 9.02 -1.97 -1.19
C PRO A 63 8.79 -0.45 -1.33
N GLN A 64 7.97 0.17 -0.48
CA GLN A 64 7.80 1.62 -0.47
C GLN A 64 9.12 2.36 -0.24
N ALA A 65 9.95 1.88 0.66
CA ALA A 65 11.24 2.48 0.95
C ALA A 65 12.35 2.04 -0.02
N MET A 66 12.33 0.76 -0.47
CA MET A 66 13.43 0.15 -1.20
C MET A 66 13.32 0.30 -2.72
N MET A 67 12.11 0.14 -3.30
CA MET A 67 11.93 0.22 -4.75
C MET A 67 12.08 1.66 -5.24
N ALA A 68 12.65 1.83 -6.43
CA ALA A 68 13.00 3.10 -7.06
C ALA A 68 14.06 3.95 -6.31
N ASN A 69 14.43 3.56 -5.10
CA ASN A 69 15.49 4.23 -4.32
C ASN A 69 16.78 3.40 -4.32
N ILE A 70 16.69 2.14 -3.97
CA ILE A 70 17.80 1.18 -3.93
C ILE A 70 17.70 0.18 -5.07
N TYR A 71 16.51 -0.43 -5.24
CA TYR A 71 16.27 -1.42 -6.28
C TYR A 71 15.50 -0.85 -7.45
N GLU A 72 15.85 -1.30 -8.65
CA GLU A 72 15.16 -1.00 -9.89
C GLU A 72 14.81 -2.30 -10.62
N GLY A 73 13.75 -2.23 -11.48
CA GLY A 73 13.35 -3.32 -12.35
C GLY A 73 13.85 -3.15 -13.78
N LEU A 74 13.59 -4.12 -14.65
CA LEU A 74 13.79 -3.97 -16.10
C LEU A 74 12.91 -2.85 -16.66
N VAL A 75 11.71 -2.74 -16.13
CA VAL A 75 10.70 -1.73 -16.43
C VAL A 75 10.24 -1.07 -15.13
N ARG A 76 9.58 0.07 -15.25
CA ARG A 76 8.89 0.74 -14.13
C ARG A 76 7.46 1.04 -14.51
N ILE A 77 6.62 1.29 -13.51
CA ILE A 77 5.26 1.77 -13.67
C ILE A 77 5.23 3.25 -13.30
N ASN A 78 4.71 4.11 -14.19
CA ASN A 78 4.55 5.53 -13.92
C ASN A 78 3.27 5.80 -13.10
N GLN A 79 3.04 7.07 -12.72
CA GLN A 79 1.89 7.47 -11.91
C GLN A 79 0.52 7.30 -12.63
N GLN A 80 0.51 7.02 -13.93
CA GLN A 80 -0.66 6.71 -14.75
C GLN A 80 -0.90 5.20 -14.90
N GLY A 81 -0.07 4.36 -14.25
CA GLY A 81 -0.14 2.89 -14.36
C GLY A 81 0.44 2.32 -15.66
N GLU A 82 1.19 3.12 -16.42
CA GLU A 82 1.79 2.71 -17.69
C GLU A 82 3.20 2.14 -17.47
N ILE A 83 3.57 1.18 -18.32
CA ILE A 83 4.89 0.53 -18.28
C ILE A 83 5.88 1.37 -19.07
N GLU A 84 6.99 1.75 -18.43
CA GLU A 84 8.08 2.49 -19.04
C GLU A 84 9.41 1.71 -18.97
N PRO A 85 10.32 1.91 -19.96
CA PRO A 85 11.68 1.40 -19.90
C PRO A 85 12.43 1.91 -18.66
N LEU A 86 13.27 1.03 -18.06
CA LEU A 86 14.17 1.41 -16.96
C LEU A 86 15.55 0.78 -17.17
N LEU A 87 15.87 -0.37 -16.55
CA LEU A 87 17.14 -1.09 -16.82
C LEU A 87 17.13 -1.82 -18.19
N ALA A 88 15.96 -2.13 -18.73
CA ALA A 88 15.80 -2.40 -20.15
C ALA A 88 15.58 -1.08 -20.90
N THR A 89 16.23 -0.88 -22.03
CA THR A 89 16.03 0.28 -22.92
C THR A 89 14.77 0.13 -23.76
N ASP A 90 14.47 -1.09 -24.12
CA ASP A 90 13.30 -1.51 -24.90
C ASP A 90 13.11 -3.03 -24.78
N TRP A 91 11.99 -3.51 -25.29
CA TRP A 91 11.71 -4.95 -25.41
C TRP A 91 10.82 -5.25 -26.61
N THR A 92 10.88 -6.49 -27.08
CA THR A 92 9.97 -7.04 -28.08
C THR A 92 9.22 -8.23 -27.51
N ILE A 93 7.98 -8.41 -27.96
CA ILE A 93 7.12 -9.53 -27.56
C ILE A 93 6.76 -10.30 -28.83
N SER A 94 6.90 -11.63 -28.79
CA SER A 94 6.48 -12.49 -29.90
C SER A 94 4.96 -12.39 -30.15
N GLU A 95 4.53 -12.71 -31.37
CA GLU A 95 3.11 -12.63 -31.77
C GLU A 95 2.19 -13.48 -30.87
N ASP A 96 2.68 -14.63 -30.41
CA ASP A 96 1.97 -15.50 -29.47
C ASP A 96 1.97 -14.97 -28.02
N GLY A 97 2.70 -13.88 -27.74
CA GLY A 97 2.79 -13.25 -26.42
C GLY A 97 3.58 -14.03 -25.38
N LYS A 98 4.35 -15.05 -25.79
CA LYS A 98 5.06 -15.93 -24.86
C LYS A 98 6.54 -15.61 -24.72
N ASN A 99 7.15 -14.96 -25.69
CA ASN A 99 8.59 -14.70 -25.66
C ASN A 99 8.84 -13.20 -25.61
N TYR A 100 9.59 -12.78 -24.61
CA TYR A 100 10.03 -11.42 -24.40
C TYR A 100 11.53 -11.36 -24.62
N ARG A 101 11.98 -10.42 -25.46
CA ARG A 101 13.40 -10.08 -25.60
C ARG A 101 13.62 -8.68 -25.08
N PHE A 102 14.46 -8.56 -24.05
CA PHE A 102 14.85 -7.29 -23.46
C PHE A 102 16.23 -6.88 -23.92
N ASN A 103 16.38 -5.64 -24.38
CA ASN A 103 17.65 -4.98 -24.59
C ASN A 103 18.02 -4.21 -23.32
N LEU A 104 19.14 -4.56 -22.69
CA LEU A 104 19.53 -4.01 -21.40
C LEU A 104 20.43 -2.78 -21.56
N ARG A 105 20.33 -1.87 -20.61
CA ARG A 105 21.13 -0.66 -20.53
C ARG A 105 22.58 -1.01 -20.21
N LYS A 106 23.50 -0.41 -20.96
CA LYS A 106 24.95 -0.59 -20.77
C LYS A 106 25.52 0.39 -19.76
N GLY A 107 26.57 0.00 -19.07
CA GLY A 107 27.28 0.88 -18.12
C GLY A 107 26.61 1.05 -16.78
N VAL A 108 25.58 0.25 -16.47
CA VAL A 108 24.93 0.24 -15.15
C VAL A 108 25.72 -0.63 -14.18
N ALA A 109 25.93 -0.14 -12.97
CA ALA A 109 26.53 -0.89 -11.88
C ALA A 109 25.62 -0.90 -10.64
N PHE A 110 25.69 -1.98 -9.89
CA PHE A 110 25.14 -2.04 -8.53
C PHE A 110 25.97 -1.20 -7.56
N SER A 111 25.40 -0.88 -6.40
CA SER A 111 26.09 -0.07 -5.39
C SER A 111 27.34 -0.71 -4.78
N ASN A 112 27.55 -2.01 -4.99
CA ASN A 112 28.78 -2.72 -4.63
C ASN A 112 29.84 -2.70 -5.77
N GLY A 113 29.57 -2.00 -6.87
CA GLY A 113 30.46 -1.90 -8.04
C GLY A 113 30.38 -3.04 -9.03
N SER A 114 29.59 -4.11 -8.76
CA SER A 114 29.40 -5.18 -9.72
C SER A 114 28.53 -4.71 -10.91
N PRO A 115 28.79 -5.19 -12.14
CA PRO A 115 28.05 -4.73 -13.31
C PRO A 115 26.64 -5.33 -13.35
N PHE A 116 25.66 -4.51 -13.75
CA PHE A 116 24.36 -5.02 -14.18
C PHE A 116 24.44 -5.48 -15.63
N ASN A 117 24.05 -6.70 -15.89
CA ASN A 117 24.04 -7.34 -17.22
C ASN A 117 22.95 -8.41 -17.29
N ALA A 118 22.87 -9.13 -18.42
CA ALA A 118 21.88 -10.18 -18.64
C ALA A 118 22.01 -11.36 -17.66
N GLN A 119 23.21 -11.64 -17.11
CA GLN A 119 23.39 -12.65 -16.07
C GLN A 119 22.76 -12.23 -14.75
N ALA A 120 22.94 -10.97 -14.34
CA ALA A 120 22.33 -10.44 -13.12
C ALA A 120 20.80 -10.38 -13.27
N ALA A 121 20.28 -10.01 -14.44
CA ALA A 121 18.84 -10.01 -14.72
C ALA A 121 18.25 -11.44 -14.68
N LYS A 122 18.93 -12.42 -15.33
CA LYS A 122 18.55 -13.84 -15.23
C LYS A 122 18.54 -14.32 -13.79
N PHE A 123 19.61 -14.08 -13.04
CA PHE A 123 19.70 -14.43 -11.63
C PHE A 123 18.52 -13.88 -10.83
N SER A 124 18.16 -12.61 -11.04
CA SER A 124 17.09 -11.93 -10.30
C SER A 124 15.73 -12.57 -10.58
N ILE A 125 15.39 -12.84 -11.85
CA ILE A 125 14.12 -13.48 -12.23
C ILE A 125 14.04 -14.91 -11.68
N GLU A 126 15.09 -15.71 -11.85
CA GLU A 126 15.13 -17.10 -11.35
C GLU A 126 15.10 -17.17 -9.82
N ARG A 127 15.69 -16.17 -9.12
CA ARG A 127 15.64 -16.09 -7.67
C ARG A 127 14.21 -16.00 -7.13
N VAL A 128 13.31 -15.30 -7.80
CA VAL A 128 11.89 -15.22 -7.38
C VAL A 128 11.25 -16.60 -7.34
N GLN A 129 11.57 -17.48 -8.32
CA GLN A 129 11.03 -18.84 -8.38
C GLN A 129 11.71 -19.83 -7.42
N SER A 130 12.83 -19.44 -6.81
CA SER A 130 13.60 -20.28 -5.89
C SER A 130 13.03 -20.29 -4.46
N ASP A 131 13.60 -21.15 -3.59
CA ASP A 131 13.29 -21.22 -2.17
C ASP A 131 13.81 -19.99 -1.38
N ALA A 132 14.67 -19.17 -1.99
CA ALA A 132 15.16 -17.93 -1.40
C ALA A 132 14.10 -16.82 -1.37
N TRP A 133 12.99 -17.02 -2.07
CA TRP A 133 11.86 -16.10 -2.07
C TRP A 133 10.63 -16.77 -1.45
N THR A 134 10.20 -16.27 -0.29
CA THR A 134 9.06 -16.84 0.46
C THR A 134 7.86 -15.92 0.55
N ASN A 135 7.98 -14.66 0.09
CA ASN A 135 6.83 -13.76 -0.04
C ASN A 135 5.82 -14.33 -1.06
N GLY A 136 4.52 -14.32 -0.69
CA GLY A 136 3.44 -14.95 -1.46
C GLY A 136 3.28 -14.40 -2.88
N LEU A 137 3.68 -13.15 -3.14
CA LEU A 137 3.61 -12.54 -4.47
C LEU A 137 4.60 -13.16 -5.48
N LYS A 138 5.49 -14.07 -5.05
CA LYS A 138 6.31 -14.88 -5.97
C LYS A 138 5.49 -15.58 -7.06
N ALA A 139 4.22 -15.90 -6.79
CA ALA A 139 3.31 -16.50 -7.75
C ALA A 139 3.12 -15.66 -9.03
N GLN A 140 3.37 -14.35 -8.97
CA GLN A 140 3.36 -13.48 -10.16
C GLN A 140 4.45 -13.84 -11.19
N MET A 141 5.48 -14.62 -10.80
CA MET A 141 6.51 -15.17 -11.69
C MET A 141 6.23 -16.60 -12.15
N ASP A 142 5.16 -17.24 -11.71
CA ASP A 142 4.78 -18.59 -12.13
C ASP A 142 4.61 -18.75 -13.66
N PRO A 143 4.20 -17.72 -14.42
CA PRO A 143 4.18 -17.81 -15.89
C PRO A 143 5.54 -18.05 -16.53
N VAL A 144 6.65 -17.68 -15.88
CA VAL A 144 8.00 -17.83 -16.48
C VAL A 144 8.37 -19.30 -16.60
N GLU A 145 8.71 -19.72 -17.82
CA GLU A 145 9.22 -21.07 -18.15
C GLU A 145 10.74 -21.11 -18.11
N SER A 146 11.39 -20.13 -18.76
CA SER A 146 12.84 -20.08 -18.82
C SER A 146 13.37 -18.67 -19.06
N VAL A 147 14.62 -18.44 -18.64
CA VAL A 147 15.35 -17.19 -18.86
C VAL A 147 16.68 -17.51 -19.52
N THR A 148 16.94 -16.94 -20.69
CA THR A 148 18.12 -17.22 -21.51
C THR A 148 18.92 -15.95 -21.74
N VAL A 149 20.21 -16.00 -21.40
CA VAL A 149 21.17 -14.95 -21.74
C VAL A 149 21.61 -15.16 -23.20
N VAL A 150 21.29 -14.20 -24.07
CA VAL A 150 21.70 -14.20 -25.48
C VAL A 150 23.10 -13.63 -25.61
N ASP A 151 23.35 -12.52 -25.00
CA ASP A 151 24.64 -11.85 -24.81
C ASP A 151 24.61 -11.02 -23.51
N ASP A 152 25.68 -10.27 -23.22
CA ASP A 152 25.81 -9.50 -21.97
C ASP A 152 24.68 -8.49 -21.75
N TYR A 153 23.98 -8.05 -22.80
CA TYR A 153 22.96 -7.01 -22.75
C TYR A 153 21.66 -7.39 -23.46
N THR A 154 21.49 -8.68 -23.78
CA THR A 154 20.26 -9.19 -24.39
C THR A 154 19.77 -10.40 -23.60
N LEU A 155 18.55 -10.32 -23.11
CA LEU A 155 17.89 -11.34 -22.29
C LEU A 155 16.60 -11.79 -22.95
N ASP A 156 16.42 -13.10 -23.12
CA ASP A 156 15.16 -13.70 -23.53
C ASP A 156 14.46 -14.34 -22.33
N VAL A 157 13.17 -14.04 -22.18
CA VAL A 157 12.29 -14.67 -21.19
C VAL A 157 11.15 -15.37 -21.92
N ALA A 158 11.04 -16.68 -21.73
CA ALA A 158 9.94 -17.48 -22.25
C ALA A 158 8.90 -17.72 -21.15
N LEU A 159 7.62 -17.57 -21.48
CA LEU A 159 6.50 -17.88 -20.63
C LEU A 159 5.86 -19.21 -21.04
N LYS A 160 5.35 -19.98 -20.08
CA LYS A 160 4.59 -21.24 -20.29
C LYS A 160 3.36 -21.01 -21.18
N GLN A 161 2.72 -19.86 -20.98
CA GLN A 161 1.59 -19.35 -21.76
C GLN A 161 1.66 -17.83 -21.78
N ARG A 162 0.90 -17.19 -22.69
CA ARG A 162 0.74 -15.74 -22.66
C ARG A 162 0.28 -15.29 -21.26
N SER A 163 0.86 -14.21 -20.76
CA SER A 163 0.35 -13.47 -19.59
C SER A 163 0.47 -11.97 -19.85
N ASN A 164 -0.66 -11.33 -19.99
CA ASN A 164 -0.75 -9.88 -20.21
C ASN A 164 -0.35 -9.07 -18.99
N ASN A 165 -0.41 -9.69 -17.79
CA ASN A 165 -0.05 -9.06 -16.53
C ASN A 165 1.44 -9.23 -16.18
N TRP A 166 2.13 -10.23 -16.76
CA TRP A 166 3.51 -10.54 -16.38
C TRP A 166 4.46 -9.35 -16.51
N LEU A 167 4.43 -8.64 -17.65
CA LEU A 167 5.31 -7.48 -17.85
C LEU A 167 5.01 -6.34 -16.86
N TRP A 168 3.74 -6.15 -16.52
CA TRP A 168 3.36 -5.17 -15.50
C TRP A 168 3.90 -5.57 -14.12
N ASN A 169 3.80 -6.85 -13.76
CA ASN A 169 4.36 -7.38 -12.52
C ASN A 169 5.89 -7.19 -12.45
N MET A 170 6.58 -7.25 -13.59
CA MET A 170 8.02 -6.91 -13.68
C MET A 170 8.35 -5.45 -13.34
N GLY A 171 7.37 -4.56 -13.35
CA GLY A 171 7.49 -3.17 -12.90
C GLY A 171 7.24 -2.98 -11.40
N THR A 172 6.89 -4.04 -10.66
CA THR A 172 6.72 -4.04 -9.20
C THR A 172 7.97 -4.58 -8.49
N PHE A 173 7.94 -4.73 -7.16
CA PHE A 173 9.08 -5.26 -6.41
C PHE A 173 9.44 -6.72 -6.77
N VAL A 174 8.50 -7.48 -7.33
CA VAL A 174 8.76 -8.85 -7.80
C VAL A 174 9.75 -8.85 -8.99
N GLY A 175 9.78 -7.76 -9.77
CA GLY A 175 10.73 -7.56 -10.85
C GLY A 175 12.02 -6.83 -10.45
N ALA A 176 12.33 -6.69 -9.18
CA ALA A 176 13.56 -6.05 -8.71
C ALA A 176 14.81 -6.81 -9.17
N MET A 177 15.83 -6.05 -9.60
CA MET A 177 17.11 -6.61 -10.02
C MET A 177 18.11 -6.61 -8.86
N PHE A 178 18.75 -7.74 -8.64
CA PHE A 178 19.70 -7.99 -7.55
C PHE A 178 21.10 -8.24 -8.09
N SER A 179 22.11 -7.77 -7.35
CA SER A 179 23.50 -8.24 -7.53
C SER A 179 23.63 -9.68 -7.02
N PRO A 180 24.13 -10.65 -7.82
CA PRO A 180 24.35 -12.01 -7.33
C PRO A 180 25.24 -12.07 -6.06
N ASP A 181 26.20 -11.14 -5.95
CA ASP A 181 27.12 -11.02 -4.81
C ASP A 181 26.56 -10.13 -3.67
N GLY A 182 25.29 -9.69 -3.76
CA GLY A 182 24.67 -8.72 -2.85
C GLY A 182 23.42 -9.21 -2.16
N VAL A 183 23.10 -10.52 -2.19
CA VAL A 183 21.86 -11.08 -1.66
C VAL A 183 21.97 -11.76 -0.29
N ASP A 184 23.17 -11.79 0.30
CA ASP A 184 23.41 -12.53 1.54
C ASP A 184 22.79 -11.86 2.78
N ASN A 185 22.59 -10.54 2.74
CA ASN A 185 22.03 -9.77 3.83
C ASN A 185 21.11 -8.65 3.33
N LEU A 186 20.04 -9.01 2.63
CA LEU A 186 19.05 -8.04 2.12
C LEU A 186 18.31 -7.29 3.23
N ALA A 187 18.24 -7.89 4.42
CA ALA A 187 17.52 -7.31 5.55
C ALA A 187 18.20 -6.08 6.16
N GLU A 188 19.54 -5.94 5.99
CA GLU A 188 20.32 -4.88 6.63
C GLU A 188 21.22 -4.12 5.65
N ASN A 189 21.65 -4.78 4.56
CA ASN A 189 22.57 -4.20 3.58
C ASN A 189 22.02 -4.38 2.15
N PRO A 190 21.01 -3.61 1.77
CA PRO A 190 20.41 -3.69 0.44
C PRO A 190 21.38 -3.13 -0.62
N ILE A 191 21.64 -3.93 -1.66
CA ILE A 191 22.53 -3.61 -2.78
C ILE A 191 21.70 -3.61 -4.08
N GLY A 192 21.58 -2.46 -4.73
CA GLY A 192 20.78 -2.29 -5.94
C GLY A 192 21.44 -1.35 -6.94
N THR A 193 20.75 -1.11 -8.06
CA THR A 193 21.17 -0.22 -9.15
C THR A 193 20.66 1.21 -8.98
N GLY A 194 19.80 1.44 -8.00
CA GLY A 194 19.04 2.69 -7.80
C GLY A 194 19.89 3.91 -7.46
N PRO A 195 19.25 5.09 -7.41
CA PRO A 195 19.91 6.38 -7.25
C PRO A 195 20.49 6.64 -5.86
N TYR A 196 20.09 5.84 -4.87
CA TYR A 196 20.54 5.99 -3.48
C TYR A 196 21.16 4.71 -2.93
N VAL A 197 21.96 4.88 -1.89
CA VAL A 197 22.39 3.83 -0.96
C VAL A 197 21.84 4.12 0.43
N LEU A 198 21.59 3.06 1.20
CA LEU A 198 21.23 3.17 2.60
C LEU A 198 22.43 3.67 3.41
N ASP A 199 22.26 4.80 4.11
CA ASP A 199 23.26 5.35 5.03
C ASP A 199 23.00 4.86 6.45
N LYS A 200 21.73 4.92 6.89
CA LYS A 200 21.36 4.54 8.24
C LYS A 200 19.93 4.00 8.32
N TRP A 201 19.75 2.98 9.12
CA TRP A 201 18.44 2.45 9.49
C TRP A 201 18.25 2.48 11.02
N ASN A 202 17.35 3.33 11.48
CA ASN A 202 16.86 3.34 12.86
C ASN A 202 15.52 2.62 12.87
N VAL A 203 15.52 1.35 13.29
CA VAL A 203 14.34 0.46 13.22
C VAL A 203 13.12 1.12 13.87
N GLY A 204 12.02 1.16 13.14
CA GLY A 204 10.76 1.76 13.58
C GLY A 204 10.73 3.30 13.61
N GLN A 205 11.83 3.99 13.26
CA GLN A 205 11.94 5.45 13.35
C GLN A 205 12.30 6.13 12.04
N SER A 206 13.37 5.71 11.37
CA SER A 206 13.84 6.35 10.13
C SER A 206 14.71 5.46 9.26
N LEU A 207 14.69 5.77 7.96
CA LEU A 207 15.68 5.34 6.97
C LEU A 207 16.32 6.59 6.38
N GLU A 208 17.64 6.60 6.29
CA GLU A 208 18.42 7.70 5.75
C GLU A 208 19.19 7.21 4.53
N PHE A 209 19.14 7.97 3.45
CA PHE A 209 19.72 7.63 2.15
C PHE A 209 20.72 8.69 1.72
N VAL A 210 21.77 8.25 1.02
CA VAL A 210 22.76 9.11 0.35
C VAL A 210 22.72 8.86 -1.15
N ALA A 211 22.68 9.92 -1.93
CA ALA A 211 22.72 9.84 -3.39
C ALA A 211 24.03 9.21 -3.87
N ARG A 212 23.94 8.35 -4.88
CA ARG A 212 25.10 7.75 -5.53
C ARG A 212 25.71 8.73 -6.53
N GLU A 213 27.02 8.95 -6.44
CA GLU A 213 27.77 9.77 -7.40
C GLU A 213 27.90 9.06 -8.77
N ASP A 214 27.93 7.73 -8.76
CA ASP A 214 28.07 6.86 -9.93
C ASP A 214 26.72 6.34 -10.48
N TYR A 215 25.59 6.96 -10.10
CA TYR A 215 24.30 6.54 -10.61
C TYR A 215 24.21 6.72 -12.13
N TRP A 216 23.72 5.70 -12.81
CA TRP A 216 23.66 5.63 -14.27
C TRP A 216 22.60 6.54 -14.90
N GLY A 217 21.57 6.93 -14.14
CA GLY A 217 20.44 7.73 -14.62
C GLY A 217 20.58 9.21 -14.31
N GLU A 218 19.45 9.92 -14.26
CA GLU A 218 19.41 11.30 -13.83
C GLU A 218 19.75 11.38 -12.34
N ALA A 219 20.72 12.22 -11.97
CA ALA A 219 21.12 12.38 -10.58
C ALA A 219 19.93 12.80 -9.70
N PRO A 220 19.80 12.25 -8.50
CA PRO A 220 18.80 12.70 -7.54
C PRO A 220 18.85 14.20 -7.31
N LYS A 221 17.70 14.84 -7.13
CA LYS A 221 17.60 16.28 -6.86
C LYS A 221 18.13 16.65 -5.47
N ASN A 222 18.26 15.68 -4.57
CA ASN A 222 18.81 15.85 -3.22
C ASN A 222 19.98 14.88 -2.98
N ASN A 223 21.07 15.37 -2.40
CA ASN A 223 22.21 14.52 -2.02
C ASN A 223 21.89 13.58 -0.87
N ARG A 224 20.90 13.91 -0.05
CA ARG A 224 20.38 13.09 1.04
C ARG A 224 18.86 13.07 1.01
N ALA A 225 18.29 11.95 1.42
CA ALA A 225 16.86 11.82 1.62
C ALA A 225 16.61 11.00 2.89
N ALA A 226 15.49 11.22 3.56
CA ALA A 226 15.11 10.44 4.71
C ALA A 226 13.60 10.12 4.70
N LEU A 227 13.27 8.91 5.14
CA LEU A 227 11.91 8.51 5.51
C LEU A 227 11.83 8.49 7.03
N ARG A 228 10.89 9.22 7.61
CA ARG A 228 10.60 9.22 9.05
C ARG A 228 9.23 8.65 9.32
N TYR A 229 9.13 7.80 10.32
CA TYR A 229 7.92 7.03 10.59
C TYR A 229 7.21 7.53 11.85
N PHE A 230 5.92 7.82 11.69
CA PHE A 230 5.05 8.34 12.75
C PHE A 230 3.82 7.44 12.86
N GLY A 231 3.66 6.75 13.98
CA GLY A 231 2.46 5.95 14.25
C GLY A 231 1.20 6.77 14.54
N ASP A 232 1.31 8.10 14.50
CA ASP A 232 0.24 9.06 14.81
C ASP A 232 0.28 10.22 13.82
N ALA A 233 -0.85 10.50 13.16
CA ALA A 233 -0.96 11.53 12.13
C ALA A 233 -0.78 12.96 12.70
N VAL A 234 -1.18 13.19 13.95
CA VAL A 234 -0.99 14.49 14.62
C VAL A 234 0.50 14.75 14.83
N ALA A 235 1.26 13.71 15.22
CA ALA A 235 2.71 13.82 15.37
C ALA A 235 3.40 14.11 14.03
N ALA A 236 2.98 13.46 12.94
CA ALA A 236 3.49 13.74 11.60
C ALA A 236 3.18 15.17 11.14
N THR A 237 1.95 15.64 11.39
CA THR A 237 1.53 17.02 11.11
C THR A 237 2.33 18.03 11.91
N ASN A 238 2.55 17.81 13.21
CA ASN A 238 3.37 18.67 14.03
C ASN A 238 4.83 18.73 13.55
N ALA A 239 5.38 17.60 13.09
CA ALA A 239 6.71 17.53 12.51
C ALA A 239 6.82 18.33 11.20
N LEU A 240 5.78 18.35 10.37
CA LEU A 240 5.68 19.22 9.19
C LEU A 240 5.63 20.69 9.60
N GLN A 241 4.80 21.04 10.57
CA GLN A 241 4.66 22.41 11.04
C GLN A 241 5.91 22.97 11.75
N SER A 242 6.73 22.11 12.36
CA SER A 242 8.02 22.49 12.96
C SER A 242 9.16 22.54 11.95
N GLY A 243 8.96 22.06 10.71
CA GLY A 243 9.99 21.92 9.69
C GLY A 243 10.92 20.72 9.93
N ASP A 244 10.54 19.76 10.77
CA ASP A 244 11.28 18.52 11.00
C ASP A 244 11.10 17.50 9.88
N VAL A 245 10.02 17.65 9.08
CA VAL A 245 9.78 16.93 7.84
C VAL A 245 9.28 17.92 6.78
N ASP A 246 9.51 17.60 5.52
CA ASP A 246 9.13 18.43 4.37
C ASP A 246 7.80 18.01 3.75
N VAL A 247 7.46 16.74 3.88
CA VAL A 247 6.28 16.09 3.29
C VAL A 247 5.66 15.12 4.28
N VAL A 248 4.33 15.11 4.39
CA VAL A 248 3.53 14.02 4.94
C VAL A 248 2.91 13.28 3.77
N TYR A 249 3.35 12.06 3.53
CA TYR A 249 2.90 11.22 2.41
C TYR A 249 1.88 10.19 2.88
N SER A 250 0.78 10.04 2.12
CA SER A 250 -0.36 9.17 2.48
C SER A 250 -0.93 9.48 3.87
N MET A 251 -1.32 10.73 4.06
CA MET A 251 -1.91 11.19 5.33
C MET A 251 -3.15 10.37 5.69
N GLN A 252 -3.16 9.82 6.91
CA GLN A 252 -4.20 8.90 7.38
C GLN A 252 -5.34 9.58 8.17
N SER A 253 -5.25 10.88 8.41
CA SER A 253 -6.22 11.67 9.20
C SER A 253 -6.63 12.91 8.41
N PRO A 254 -7.54 12.76 7.43
CA PRO A 254 -7.95 13.85 6.55
C PRO A 254 -8.66 14.99 7.31
N GLU A 255 -9.25 14.73 8.47
CA GLU A 255 -9.86 15.73 9.34
C GLU A 255 -8.88 16.84 9.80
N LEU A 256 -7.57 16.58 9.75
CA LEU A 256 -6.54 17.57 10.06
C LEU A 256 -6.32 18.57 8.91
N LEU A 257 -6.77 18.26 7.70
CA LEU A 257 -6.54 19.07 6.51
C LEU A 257 -7.22 20.43 6.58
N GLU A 258 -8.41 20.52 7.17
CA GLU A 258 -9.09 21.79 7.38
C GLU A 258 -8.21 22.75 8.20
N THR A 259 -7.60 22.26 9.27
CA THR A 259 -6.69 23.06 10.12
C THR A 259 -5.40 23.44 9.38
N ILE A 260 -4.84 22.54 8.57
CA ILE A 260 -3.63 22.79 7.78
C ILE A 260 -3.93 23.81 6.68
N ASN A 261 -5.04 23.64 5.96
CA ASN A 261 -5.44 24.52 4.86
C ASN A 261 -5.87 25.93 5.35
N ALA A 262 -6.39 26.06 6.56
CA ALA A 262 -6.83 27.35 7.11
C ALA A 262 -5.72 28.41 7.12
N ARG A 263 -4.44 28.00 7.15
CA ARG A 263 -3.28 28.90 7.14
C ARG A 263 -2.75 29.20 5.74
N GLY A 264 -3.07 28.35 4.74
CA GLY A 264 -2.55 28.48 3.38
C GLY A 264 -1.01 28.35 3.29
N GLU A 265 -0.39 27.73 4.30
CA GLU A 265 1.07 27.60 4.43
C GLU A 265 1.60 26.32 3.78
N TYR A 266 0.71 25.35 3.44
CA TYR A 266 1.08 24.06 2.91
C TYR A 266 0.36 23.76 1.59
N SER A 267 1.00 22.96 0.74
CA SER A 267 0.36 22.35 -0.43
C SER A 267 -0.34 21.06 0.00
N VAL A 268 -1.58 20.87 -0.46
CA VAL A 268 -2.34 19.63 -0.26
C VAL A 268 -2.73 19.11 -1.64
N GLU A 269 -2.24 17.93 -1.98
CA GLU A 269 -2.55 17.23 -3.22
C GLU A 269 -3.24 15.91 -2.91
N VAL A 270 -4.27 15.60 -3.68
CA VAL A 270 -5.05 14.37 -3.51
C VAL A 270 -4.96 13.56 -4.79
N GLY A 271 -4.33 12.41 -4.70
CA GLY A 271 -4.21 11.44 -5.78
C GLY A 271 -4.96 10.15 -5.49
N THR A 272 -4.77 9.16 -6.35
CA THR A 272 -5.35 7.83 -6.22
C THR A 272 -4.34 6.82 -5.66
N THR A 273 -4.88 5.73 -5.09
CA THR A 273 -4.11 4.54 -4.69
C THR A 273 -4.75 3.28 -5.30
N ASN A 274 -4.16 2.12 -5.04
CA ASN A 274 -4.82 0.84 -5.28
C ASN A 274 -5.72 0.41 -4.12
N GLY A 275 -5.84 1.23 -3.08
CA GLY A 275 -6.58 0.89 -1.87
C GLY A 275 -8.09 0.90 -2.08
N GLU A 276 -8.72 -0.25 -2.04
CA GLU A 276 -10.16 -0.43 -2.17
C GLU A 276 -10.74 -0.85 -0.81
N VAL A 277 -11.59 -0.03 -0.23
CA VAL A 277 -12.30 -0.38 1.00
C VAL A 277 -13.51 -1.21 0.62
N VAL A 278 -13.44 -2.50 0.90
CA VAL A 278 -14.42 -3.49 0.46
C VAL A 278 -15.26 -3.97 1.63
N LEU A 279 -16.58 -3.91 1.46
CA LEU A 279 -17.56 -4.62 2.28
C LEU A 279 -17.79 -6.00 1.68
N SER A 280 -17.22 -7.02 2.26
CA SER A 280 -17.43 -8.41 1.88
C SER A 280 -18.65 -9.00 2.59
N MET A 281 -19.42 -9.80 1.87
CA MET A 281 -20.58 -10.55 2.34
C MET A 281 -20.30 -12.03 2.12
N ASN A 282 -20.32 -12.86 3.16
CA ASN A 282 -19.93 -14.26 3.05
C ASN A 282 -21.01 -15.12 2.37
N PRO A 283 -20.86 -15.50 1.08
CA PRO A 283 -21.90 -16.22 0.34
C PRO A 283 -22.06 -17.69 0.77
N ARG A 284 -21.15 -18.17 1.64
CA ARG A 284 -21.18 -19.56 2.13
C ARG A 284 -22.15 -19.77 3.28
N ARG A 285 -22.81 -18.68 3.76
CA ARG A 285 -23.72 -18.74 4.90
C ARG A 285 -24.90 -17.77 4.75
N ALA A 286 -26.04 -18.16 5.33
CA ALA A 286 -27.21 -17.29 5.41
C ALA A 286 -26.87 -16.02 6.24
N PRO A 287 -27.46 -14.88 5.88
CA PRO A 287 -28.43 -14.67 4.81
C PRO A 287 -27.78 -14.38 3.44
N PHE A 288 -26.45 -14.33 3.33
CA PHE A 288 -25.73 -13.87 2.13
C PHE A 288 -25.54 -14.95 1.05
N ASP A 289 -25.97 -16.18 1.30
CA ASP A 289 -26.18 -17.20 0.28
C ASP A 289 -27.31 -16.83 -0.70
N ASN A 290 -28.22 -15.92 -0.29
CA ASN A 290 -29.27 -15.37 -1.13
C ASN A 290 -28.76 -14.11 -1.90
N PRO A 291 -28.68 -14.13 -3.24
CA PRO A 291 -28.22 -12.99 -4.02
C PRO A 291 -29.11 -11.74 -3.88
N ASN A 292 -30.42 -11.89 -3.61
CA ASN A 292 -31.29 -10.74 -3.38
C ASN A 292 -30.95 -10.00 -2.09
N VAL A 293 -30.48 -10.71 -1.05
CA VAL A 293 -30.01 -10.08 0.19
C VAL A 293 -28.73 -9.29 -0.07
N ARG A 294 -27.78 -9.83 -0.85
CA ARG A 294 -26.55 -9.12 -1.21
C ARG A 294 -26.85 -7.86 -2.04
N LYS A 295 -27.73 -7.99 -3.04
CA LYS A 295 -28.19 -6.83 -3.85
C LYS A 295 -28.91 -5.78 -3.00
N ALA A 296 -29.69 -6.21 -2.00
CA ALA A 296 -30.34 -5.29 -1.07
C ALA A 296 -29.32 -4.50 -0.25
N VAL A 297 -28.21 -5.13 0.17
CA VAL A 297 -27.10 -4.41 0.84
C VAL A 297 -26.51 -3.36 -0.09
N MET A 298 -26.22 -3.70 -1.35
CA MET A 298 -25.67 -2.77 -2.34
C MET A 298 -26.54 -1.51 -2.54
N TYR A 299 -27.89 -1.70 -2.59
CA TYR A 299 -28.85 -0.58 -2.69
C TYR A 299 -29.05 0.20 -1.39
N ALA A 300 -28.84 -0.44 -0.24
CA ALA A 300 -29.04 0.18 1.06
C ALA A 300 -27.94 1.15 1.46
N ILE A 301 -26.76 1.08 0.82
CA ILE A 301 -25.59 1.85 1.22
C ILE A 301 -25.43 3.10 0.37
N ASN A 302 -25.49 4.27 1.04
CA ASN A 302 -25.02 5.54 0.48
C ASN A 302 -23.50 5.62 0.67
N ARG A 303 -22.75 5.31 -0.37
CA ARG A 303 -21.28 5.29 -0.33
C ARG A 303 -20.69 6.67 -0.03
N GLN A 304 -21.35 7.75 -0.49
CA GLN A 304 -20.88 9.09 -0.19
C GLN A 304 -20.96 9.43 1.31
N ASP A 305 -22.00 8.96 2.01
CA ASP A 305 -22.11 9.15 3.47
C ASP A 305 -21.04 8.32 4.21
N VAL A 306 -20.72 7.12 3.68
CA VAL A 306 -19.61 6.30 4.21
C VAL A 306 -18.27 7.02 4.01
N ILE A 307 -18.00 7.57 2.82
CA ILE A 307 -16.80 8.34 2.52
C ILE A 307 -16.70 9.57 3.44
N ASN A 308 -17.79 10.32 3.60
CA ASN A 308 -17.82 11.50 4.46
C ASN A 308 -17.51 11.14 5.91
N THR A 309 -18.02 10.00 6.39
CA THR A 309 -17.83 9.57 7.78
C THR A 309 -16.45 8.96 8.02
N ALA A 310 -15.96 8.13 7.09
CA ALA A 310 -14.73 7.37 7.28
C ALA A 310 -13.47 8.11 6.81
N TRP A 311 -13.60 9.04 5.86
CA TRP A 311 -12.48 9.69 5.21
C TRP A 311 -12.70 11.17 4.88
N ASP A 312 -13.57 11.84 5.65
CA ASP A 312 -13.85 13.30 5.55
C ASP A 312 -14.15 13.80 4.11
N GLY A 313 -14.78 12.95 3.31
CA GLY A 313 -15.14 13.25 1.93
C GLY A 313 -14.05 13.02 0.86
N TYR A 314 -12.85 12.62 1.24
CA TYR A 314 -11.71 12.48 0.32
C TYR A 314 -11.64 11.15 -0.45
N GLY A 315 -12.49 10.16 -0.15
CA GLY A 315 -12.56 8.91 -0.90
C GLY A 315 -13.18 9.07 -2.29
N THR A 316 -12.91 8.12 -3.18
CA THR A 316 -13.55 8.06 -4.51
C THR A 316 -14.64 7.00 -4.51
N ASP A 317 -15.90 7.42 -4.76
CA ASP A 317 -17.01 6.48 -5.01
C ASP A 317 -16.85 5.84 -6.40
N THR A 318 -16.67 4.53 -6.45
CA THR A 318 -16.53 3.75 -7.67
C THR A 318 -17.85 3.16 -8.16
N GLY A 319 -18.96 3.39 -7.43
CA GLY A 319 -20.24 2.73 -7.69
C GLY A 319 -20.23 1.23 -7.34
N GLY A 320 -19.37 0.83 -6.41
CA GLY A 320 -19.19 -0.57 -6.00
C GLY A 320 -18.20 -1.37 -6.85
N VAL A 321 -17.59 -0.75 -7.86
CA VAL A 321 -16.62 -1.39 -8.77
C VAL A 321 -15.33 -1.73 -8.02
N PRO A 322 -14.90 -3.00 -8.00
CA PRO A 322 -13.67 -3.44 -7.36
C PRO A 322 -12.45 -3.24 -8.29
N ALA A 323 -12.19 -2.00 -8.66
CA ALA A 323 -11.04 -1.62 -9.48
C ALA A 323 -10.55 -0.23 -9.10
N SER A 324 -9.24 -0.07 -9.02
CA SER A 324 -8.62 1.23 -8.78
C SER A 324 -8.87 2.20 -9.94
N PRO A 325 -9.08 3.50 -9.68
CA PRO A 325 -9.09 4.52 -10.73
C PRO A 325 -7.84 4.56 -11.61
N ALA A 326 -6.73 3.97 -11.16
CA ALA A 326 -5.49 3.84 -11.93
C ALA A 326 -5.47 2.64 -12.90
N ASP A 327 -6.44 1.73 -12.82
CA ASP A 327 -6.49 0.57 -13.69
C ASP A 327 -7.10 0.90 -15.07
N PRO A 328 -6.57 0.35 -16.17
CA PRO A 328 -7.07 0.64 -17.53
C PRO A 328 -8.50 0.12 -17.78
N TRP A 329 -8.96 -0.81 -16.96
CA TRP A 329 -10.32 -1.36 -17.01
C TRP A 329 -11.29 -0.69 -16.04
N TYR A 330 -10.85 0.32 -15.29
CA TYR A 330 -11.71 1.06 -14.38
C TYR A 330 -12.89 1.74 -15.11
N PHE A 331 -14.02 1.77 -14.44
CA PHE A 331 -15.21 2.55 -14.80
C PHE A 331 -16.03 2.83 -13.53
N VAL A 332 -16.85 3.85 -13.56
CA VAL A 332 -17.82 4.12 -12.50
C VAL A 332 -19.13 3.42 -12.89
N SER A 333 -19.73 2.67 -11.95
CA SER A 333 -21.02 2.02 -12.17
C SER A 333 -22.15 2.78 -11.51
N ASP A 334 -23.29 2.84 -12.18
CA ASP A 334 -24.58 3.31 -11.64
C ASP A 334 -25.58 2.17 -11.39
N GLN A 335 -25.11 0.93 -11.37
CA GLN A 335 -25.95 -0.26 -11.22
C GLN A 335 -26.67 -0.33 -9.88
N TYR A 336 -26.00 0.10 -8.80
CA TYR A 336 -26.53 0.10 -7.43
C TYR A 336 -26.50 1.52 -6.84
N PRO A 337 -27.38 2.44 -7.33
CA PRO A 337 -27.54 3.72 -6.69
C PRO A 337 -28.18 3.54 -5.30
N TYR A 338 -27.92 4.46 -4.39
CA TYR A 338 -28.57 4.44 -3.09
C TYR A 338 -30.11 4.49 -3.24
N ASP A 339 -30.75 3.38 -2.93
CA ASP A 339 -32.22 3.21 -3.00
C ASP A 339 -32.69 2.25 -1.90
N PRO A 340 -32.94 2.78 -0.66
CA PRO A 340 -33.38 1.95 0.45
C PRO A 340 -34.77 1.34 0.24
N ASP A 341 -35.63 1.91 -0.61
CA ASP A 341 -36.95 1.33 -0.91
C ASP A 341 -36.78 0.09 -1.80
N LYS A 342 -35.87 0.13 -2.80
CA LYS A 342 -35.49 -1.03 -3.58
C LYS A 342 -34.85 -2.12 -2.73
N ALA A 343 -34.03 -1.75 -1.76
CA ALA A 343 -33.47 -2.69 -0.80
C ALA A 343 -34.58 -3.40 0.00
N ARG A 344 -35.59 -2.66 0.50
CA ARG A 344 -36.72 -3.22 1.23
C ARG A 344 -37.60 -4.14 0.34
N GLU A 345 -37.76 -3.81 -0.93
CA GLU A 345 -38.46 -4.65 -1.92
C GLU A 345 -37.77 -6.01 -2.10
N LEU A 346 -36.41 -6.00 -2.28
CA LEU A 346 -35.61 -7.23 -2.42
C LEU A 346 -35.64 -8.11 -1.15
N LEU A 347 -35.88 -7.52 0.00
CA LEU A 347 -35.99 -8.19 1.31
C LEU A 347 -37.44 -8.51 1.72
N ALA A 348 -38.44 -8.41 0.81
CA ALA A 348 -39.83 -8.58 1.16
C ALA A 348 -40.14 -9.99 1.65
N ASP A 349 -39.50 -11.01 1.08
CA ASP A 349 -39.68 -12.43 1.41
C ASP A 349 -38.71 -12.95 2.46
N VAL A 350 -37.91 -12.06 3.10
CA VAL A 350 -36.93 -12.42 4.14
C VAL A 350 -37.51 -12.04 5.50
N ASP A 351 -37.46 -12.98 6.45
CA ASP A 351 -37.93 -12.76 7.82
C ASP A 351 -37.11 -11.66 8.51
N LYS A 352 -37.78 -10.68 9.11
CA LYS A 352 -37.14 -9.55 9.82
C LYS A 352 -37.36 -9.64 11.33
N PRO A 353 -36.42 -9.17 12.15
CA PRO A 353 -35.12 -8.57 11.75
C PRO A 353 -34.14 -9.60 11.24
N ILE A 354 -33.30 -9.21 10.28
CA ILE A 354 -32.26 -10.07 9.68
C ILE A 354 -30.99 -9.95 10.54
N PRO A 355 -30.63 -10.96 11.36
CA PRO A 355 -29.47 -10.86 12.23
C PRO A 355 -28.18 -11.09 11.44
N VAL A 356 -27.22 -10.17 11.55
CA VAL A 356 -25.89 -10.27 10.93
C VAL A 356 -24.82 -9.67 11.83
N THR A 357 -23.58 -10.14 11.69
CA THR A 357 -22.42 -9.59 12.36
C THR A 357 -21.43 -9.05 11.35
N ILE A 358 -20.99 -7.80 11.54
CA ILE A 358 -19.85 -7.24 10.79
C ILE A 358 -18.58 -7.41 11.62
N SER A 359 -17.65 -8.24 11.13
CA SER A 359 -16.32 -8.39 11.71
C SER A 359 -15.41 -7.28 11.18
N VAL A 360 -15.00 -6.35 12.03
CA VAL A 360 -14.28 -5.13 11.65
C VAL A 360 -12.88 -5.14 12.26
N PRO A 361 -11.81 -4.97 11.48
CA PRO A 361 -10.47 -4.81 12.03
C PRO A 361 -10.37 -3.53 12.87
N SER A 362 -9.50 -3.52 13.87
CA SER A 362 -9.24 -2.37 14.74
C SER A 362 -8.46 -1.25 14.03
N LEU A 363 -8.97 -0.83 12.87
CA LEU A 363 -8.43 0.25 12.03
C LEU A 363 -9.46 1.39 11.99
N PRO A 364 -9.04 2.66 12.18
CA PRO A 364 -9.96 3.80 12.31
C PRO A 364 -10.97 3.92 11.17
N TYR A 365 -10.52 3.85 9.91
CA TYR A 365 -11.40 3.96 8.75
C TYR A 365 -12.46 2.86 8.69
N ALA A 366 -12.06 1.63 9.03
CA ALA A 366 -12.96 0.48 8.97
C ALA A 366 -14.03 0.56 10.06
N GLN A 367 -13.69 1.06 11.25
CA GLN A 367 -14.63 1.28 12.33
C GLN A 367 -15.62 2.40 11.96
N ALA A 368 -15.15 3.55 11.50
CA ALA A 368 -16.01 4.66 11.08
C ALA A 368 -16.93 4.27 9.91
N ALA A 369 -16.40 3.58 8.88
CA ALA A 369 -17.21 3.07 7.79
C ALA A 369 -18.29 2.09 8.28
N SER A 370 -17.94 1.19 9.22
CA SER A 370 -18.88 0.20 9.73
C SER A 370 -20.04 0.83 10.50
N GLU A 371 -19.83 1.91 11.24
CA GLU A 371 -20.89 2.61 11.96
C GLU A 371 -21.94 3.18 10.99
N MET A 372 -21.51 3.81 9.89
CA MET A 372 -22.40 4.31 8.86
C MET A 372 -23.13 3.18 8.14
N VAL A 373 -22.41 2.13 7.71
CA VAL A 373 -23.00 0.94 7.07
C VAL A 373 -24.04 0.29 7.96
N VAL A 374 -23.75 0.12 9.26
CA VAL A 374 -24.70 -0.47 10.23
C VAL A 374 -25.96 0.39 10.37
N SER A 375 -25.84 1.71 10.41
CA SER A 375 -26.99 2.60 10.46
C SER A 375 -27.89 2.41 9.26
N GLN A 376 -27.34 2.41 8.05
CA GLN A 376 -28.08 2.28 6.80
C GLN A 376 -28.71 0.89 6.61
N LEU A 377 -28.04 -0.17 7.03
CA LEU A 377 -28.58 -1.52 6.99
C LEU A 377 -29.75 -1.72 7.97
N ARG A 378 -29.68 -1.12 9.16
CA ARG A 378 -30.79 -1.15 10.11
C ARG A 378 -32.06 -0.49 9.57
N ASP A 379 -31.91 0.58 8.79
CA ASP A 379 -33.05 1.28 8.18
C ASP A 379 -33.82 0.41 7.18
N VAL A 380 -33.22 -0.62 6.62
CA VAL A 380 -33.87 -1.55 5.68
C VAL A 380 -34.25 -2.89 6.33
N GLY A 381 -33.95 -3.10 7.61
CA GLY A 381 -34.48 -4.24 8.39
C GLY A 381 -33.45 -5.26 8.85
N PHE A 382 -32.16 -4.97 8.75
CA PHE A 382 -31.13 -5.82 9.35
C PHE A 382 -30.98 -5.50 10.87
N ASP A 383 -30.65 -6.54 11.65
CA ASP A 383 -30.17 -6.39 13.05
C ASP A 383 -28.69 -6.65 13.07
N VAL A 384 -27.92 -5.56 12.95
CA VAL A 384 -26.48 -5.64 12.76
C VAL A 384 -25.73 -5.44 14.07
N LYS A 385 -24.79 -6.37 14.35
CA LYS A 385 -23.82 -6.28 15.43
C LYS A 385 -22.42 -6.01 14.86
N ILE A 386 -21.71 -5.06 15.47
CA ILE A 386 -20.29 -4.85 15.17
C ILE A 386 -19.45 -5.72 16.10
N GLU A 387 -18.56 -6.49 15.52
CA GLU A 387 -17.53 -7.24 16.22
C GLU A 387 -16.15 -6.67 15.85
N SER A 388 -15.53 -5.94 16.76
CA SER A 388 -14.17 -5.45 16.56
C SER A 388 -13.16 -6.58 16.75
N THR A 389 -12.26 -6.76 15.79
CA THR A 389 -11.20 -7.77 15.79
C THR A 389 -9.83 -7.09 15.81
N GLU A 390 -8.93 -7.57 16.66
CA GLU A 390 -7.53 -7.11 16.63
C GLU A 390 -6.92 -7.37 15.24
N PHE A 391 -6.25 -6.35 14.70
CA PHE A 391 -5.57 -6.44 13.41
C PHE A 391 -4.05 -6.35 13.60
N PRO A 392 -3.26 -7.17 12.87
CA PRO A 392 -3.72 -8.12 11.84
C PRO A 392 -4.09 -9.52 12.36
N ALA A 393 -3.62 -9.94 13.54
CA ALA A 393 -3.56 -11.35 13.93
C ALA A 393 -4.94 -12.02 14.05
N VAL A 394 -5.87 -11.42 14.79
CA VAL A 394 -7.21 -11.99 15.02
C VAL A 394 -8.06 -11.94 13.76
N TRP A 395 -8.03 -10.81 13.03
CA TRP A 395 -8.77 -10.69 11.78
C TRP A 395 -8.31 -11.71 10.74
N LEU A 396 -6.98 -11.85 10.56
CA LEU A 396 -6.41 -12.84 9.63
C LEU A 396 -6.79 -14.29 10.00
N ALA A 397 -6.81 -14.62 11.30
CA ALA A 397 -7.16 -15.96 11.73
C ALA A 397 -8.65 -16.24 11.56
N LYS A 398 -9.52 -15.31 11.95
CA LYS A 398 -10.97 -15.50 11.96
C LYS A 398 -11.59 -15.29 10.59
N VAL A 399 -11.37 -14.12 9.98
CA VAL A 399 -12.02 -13.71 8.73
C VAL A 399 -11.29 -14.31 7.54
N TYR A 400 -10.00 -14.00 7.38
CA TYR A 400 -9.24 -14.34 6.18
C TYR A 400 -9.03 -15.85 6.02
N LYS A 401 -8.54 -16.53 7.07
CA LYS A 401 -8.24 -17.97 7.03
C LYS A 401 -9.42 -18.84 7.49
N GLY A 402 -10.15 -18.35 8.47
CA GLY A 402 -11.24 -19.11 9.10
C GLY A 402 -12.57 -19.01 8.38
N HIS A 403 -12.76 -17.99 7.52
CA HIS A 403 -14.02 -17.67 6.86
C HIS A 403 -15.20 -17.57 7.85
N ASP A 404 -14.90 -17.26 9.12
CA ASP A 404 -15.89 -17.17 10.19
C ASP A 404 -16.36 -15.72 10.37
N PHE A 405 -17.21 -15.28 9.45
CA PHE A 405 -17.81 -13.95 9.45
C PHE A 405 -19.09 -13.97 8.62
N ASP A 406 -20.00 -13.02 8.87
CA ASP A 406 -21.14 -12.76 8.00
C ASP A 406 -20.79 -11.64 7.01
N MET A 407 -20.30 -10.51 7.53
CA MET A 407 -19.79 -9.38 6.76
C MET A 407 -18.43 -8.93 7.33
N SER A 408 -17.61 -8.29 6.50
CA SER A 408 -16.37 -7.65 6.96
C SER A 408 -16.03 -6.44 6.09
N ILE A 409 -15.40 -5.43 6.69
CA ILE A 409 -14.89 -4.25 5.99
C ILE A 409 -13.38 -4.18 6.16
N ILE A 410 -12.64 -4.17 5.04
CA ILE A 410 -11.20 -3.99 5.03
C ILE A 410 -10.75 -3.36 3.70
N SER A 411 -9.61 -2.67 3.72
CA SER A 411 -8.97 -2.19 2.50
C SER A 411 -8.03 -3.24 1.92
N HIS A 412 -8.15 -3.51 0.63
CA HIS A 412 -7.19 -4.21 -0.22
C HIS A 412 -6.30 -3.19 -0.89
N VAL A 413 -4.99 -3.38 -0.85
CA VAL A 413 -4.01 -2.38 -1.32
C VAL A 413 -3.05 -2.91 -2.39
N GLU A 414 -3.15 -4.19 -2.72
CA GLU A 414 -2.39 -4.78 -3.81
C GLU A 414 -2.93 -4.29 -5.15
N ALA A 415 -2.01 -3.91 -6.03
CA ALA A 415 -2.39 -3.48 -7.36
C ALA A 415 -2.93 -4.64 -8.19
N ARG A 416 -4.03 -4.42 -8.91
CA ARG A 416 -4.62 -5.38 -9.85
C ARG A 416 -4.97 -6.74 -9.23
N ASP A 417 -5.47 -6.73 -8.00
CA ASP A 417 -5.71 -7.96 -7.22
C ASP A 417 -7.08 -8.62 -7.46
N ILE A 418 -7.92 -8.08 -8.36
CA ILE A 418 -9.20 -8.69 -8.75
C ILE A 418 -9.11 -10.22 -8.99
N PRO A 419 -8.07 -10.74 -9.70
CA PRO A 419 -7.93 -12.18 -9.89
C PRO A 419 -7.76 -12.97 -8.58
N ASN A 420 -7.10 -12.40 -7.58
CA ASN A 420 -6.96 -13.04 -6.27
C ASN A 420 -8.26 -12.96 -5.47
N MET A 421 -8.92 -11.80 -5.49
CA MET A 421 -10.12 -11.55 -4.69
C MET A 421 -11.35 -12.33 -5.20
N PHE A 422 -11.54 -12.38 -6.51
CA PHE A 422 -12.76 -12.90 -7.15
C PHE A 422 -12.52 -14.08 -8.09
N GLY A 423 -11.28 -14.38 -8.45
CA GLY A 423 -10.92 -15.53 -9.28
C GLY A 423 -10.65 -16.81 -8.48
N ASN A 424 -10.40 -16.69 -7.18
CA ASN A 424 -10.13 -17.82 -6.29
C ASN A 424 -11.31 -18.06 -5.34
N PRO A 425 -12.10 -19.13 -5.53
CA PRO A 425 -13.26 -19.44 -4.67
C PRO A 425 -12.87 -19.77 -3.22
N ASP A 426 -11.60 -20.11 -2.97
CA ASP A 426 -11.09 -20.36 -1.61
C ASP A 426 -10.62 -19.08 -0.90
N TYR A 427 -10.61 -17.95 -1.62
CA TYR A 427 -10.35 -16.66 -0.98
C TYR A 427 -11.46 -16.33 0.04
N TYR A 428 -11.17 -15.50 1.05
CA TYR A 428 -12.13 -15.27 2.13
C TYR A 428 -13.47 -14.70 1.65
N ILE A 429 -13.50 -13.86 0.60
CA ILE A 429 -14.71 -13.31 -0.01
C ILE A 429 -15.63 -14.42 -0.52
N GLY A 430 -15.06 -15.52 -1.03
CA GLY A 430 -15.81 -16.72 -1.37
C GLY A 430 -16.54 -16.70 -2.71
N PHE A 431 -16.26 -15.73 -3.55
CA PHE A 431 -16.71 -15.69 -4.93
C PHE A 431 -15.63 -16.21 -5.87
N GLY A 432 -16.04 -16.69 -7.02
CA GLY A 432 -15.17 -17.27 -8.01
C GLY A 432 -15.94 -18.27 -8.83
N SER A 433 -17.07 -17.83 -9.45
CA SER A 433 -17.82 -18.65 -10.38
C SER A 433 -16.93 -19.07 -11.56
N ASP A 434 -17.27 -20.20 -12.21
CA ASP A 434 -16.54 -20.66 -13.40
C ASP A 434 -16.47 -19.56 -14.48
N GLU A 435 -17.53 -18.77 -14.63
CA GLU A 435 -17.56 -17.65 -15.57
C GLU A 435 -16.54 -16.56 -15.21
N ILE A 436 -16.47 -16.15 -13.94
CA ILE A 436 -15.50 -15.15 -13.48
C ILE A 436 -14.08 -15.67 -13.68
N GLN A 437 -13.79 -16.91 -13.28
CA GLN A 437 -12.48 -17.53 -13.46
C GLN A 437 -12.08 -17.60 -14.93
N GLN A 438 -13.01 -17.97 -15.81
CA GLN A 438 -12.77 -18.00 -17.24
C GLN A 438 -12.46 -16.61 -17.79
N LEU A 439 -13.27 -15.58 -17.45
CA LEU A 439 -13.06 -14.21 -17.91
C LEU A 439 -11.71 -13.63 -17.44
N LEU A 440 -11.35 -13.86 -16.18
CA LEU A 440 -10.05 -13.42 -15.64
C LEU A 440 -8.87 -14.13 -16.31
N SER A 441 -9.02 -15.44 -16.59
CA SER A 441 -8.03 -16.21 -17.34
C SER A 441 -7.92 -15.72 -18.79
N GLU A 442 -9.03 -15.47 -19.47
CA GLU A 442 -9.09 -14.93 -20.83
C GLU A 442 -8.46 -13.52 -20.90
N ALA A 443 -8.69 -12.67 -19.90
CA ALA A 443 -8.08 -11.35 -19.82
C ALA A 443 -6.55 -11.43 -19.73
N ASP A 444 -6.00 -12.40 -19.01
CA ASP A 444 -4.55 -12.57 -18.89
C ASP A 444 -3.93 -13.31 -20.08
N THR A 445 -4.59 -14.37 -20.58
CA THR A 445 -4.00 -15.27 -21.58
C THR A 445 -4.47 -15.01 -23.00
N GLY A 446 -5.50 -14.20 -23.19
CA GLY A 446 -6.05 -13.81 -24.50
C GLY A 446 -5.26 -12.71 -25.21
N PRO A 447 -5.77 -12.23 -26.36
CA PRO A 447 -5.15 -11.12 -27.09
C PRO A 447 -5.03 -9.87 -26.20
N LYS A 448 -3.85 -9.20 -26.24
CA LYS A 448 -3.58 -8.03 -25.38
C LYS A 448 -4.56 -6.89 -25.59
N ASP A 449 -4.96 -6.65 -26.80
CA ASP A 449 -5.91 -5.59 -27.19
C ASP A 449 -7.34 -5.85 -26.69
N GLN A 450 -7.64 -7.05 -26.21
CA GLN A 450 -8.93 -7.43 -25.63
C GLN A 450 -8.90 -7.46 -24.09
N GLN A 451 -7.74 -7.35 -23.46
CA GLN A 451 -7.59 -7.47 -22.01
C GLN A 451 -8.54 -6.55 -21.24
N ASP A 452 -8.54 -5.26 -21.56
CA ASP A 452 -9.34 -4.28 -20.81
C ASP A 452 -10.84 -4.53 -20.96
N ALA A 453 -11.28 -4.89 -22.16
CA ALA A 453 -12.70 -5.21 -22.42
C ALA A 453 -13.12 -6.48 -21.66
N THR A 454 -12.25 -7.49 -21.63
CA THR A 454 -12.53 -8.75 -20.92
C THR A 454 -12.51 -8.55 -19.42
N MET A 455 -11.57 -7.75 -18.88
CA MET A 455 -11.55 -7.38 -17.46
C MET A 455 -12.82 -6.62 -17.06
N ARG A 456 -13.27 -5.64 -17.87
CA ARG A 456 -14.53 -4.93 -17.62
C ARG A 456 -15.73 -5.87 -17.59
N LYS A 457 -15.74 -6.89 -18.47
CA LYS A 457 -16.80 -7.90 -18.44
C LYS A 457 -16.74 -8.75 -17.16
N ALA A 458 -15.55 -9.14 -16.70
CA ALA A 458 -15.39 -9.85 -15.44
C ALA A 458 -15.90 -9.02 -14.25
N ILE A 459 -15.52 -7.73 -14.21
CA ILE A 459 -15.98 -6.78 -13.18
C ILE A 459 -17.51 -6.65 -13.22
N GLN A 460 -18.10 -6.54 -14.41
CA GLN A 460 -19.56 -6.48 -14.54
C GLN A 460 -20.23 -7.74 -13.99
N THR A 461 -19.67 -8.92 -14.24
CA THR A 461 -20.19 -10.19 -13.68
C THR A 461 -20.08 -10.21 -12.14
N ILE A 462 -18.98 -9.66 -11.58
CA ILE A 462 -18.82 -9.52 -10.12
C ILE A 462 -19.90 -8.60 -9.53
N LEU A 463 -20.22 -7.50 -10.19
CA LEU A 463 -21.29 -6.59 -9.79
C LEU A 463 -22.67 -7.24 -9.92
N ASP A 464 -22.95 -7.95 -11.02
CA ASP A 464 -24.23 -8.63 -11.25
C ASP A 464 -24.54 -9.67 -10.16
N ASP A 465 -23.50 -10.33 -9.64
CA ASP A 465 -23.57 -11.26 -8.53
C ASP A 465 -23.66 -10.57 -7.15
N ALA A 466 -23.47 -9.26 -7.09
CA ALA A 466 -23.31 -8.51 -5.84
C ALA A 466 -22.30 -9.21 -4.90
N ALA A 467 -21.15 -9.55 -5.45
CA ALA A 467 -20.16 -10.37 -4.75
C ALA A 467 -19.55 -9.66 -3.53
N ALA A 468 -19.31 -8.38 -3.66
CA ALA A 468 -18.87 -7.48 -2.60
C ALA A 468 -19.23 -6.05 -2.99
N ASP A 469 -19.19 -5.11 -2.04
CA ASP A 469 -19.36 -3.68 -2.30
C ASP A 469 -18.03 -2.97 -2.07
N THR A 470 -17.46 -2.37 -3.11
CA THR A 470 -16.37 -1.42 -2.94
C THR A 470 -16.97 -0.10 -2.47
N LEU A 471 -16.88 0.14 -1.17
CA LEU A 471 -17.45 1.33 -0.53
C LEU A 471 -16.79 2.61 -1.06
N PHE A 472 -15.47 2.57 -1.26
CA PHE A 472 -14.69 3.63 -1.89
C PHE A 472 -13.25 3.20 -2.15
N ASN A 473 -12.59 3.92 -3.06
CA ASN A 473 -11.14 3.84 -3.23
C ASN A 473 -10.45 4.88 -2.34
N LEU A 474 -9.39 4.45 -1.64
CA LEU A 474 -8.60 5.30 -0.75
C LEU A 474 -7.79 6.33 -1.53
N PRO A 475 -7.81 7.60 -1.16
CA PRO A 475 -6.98 8.62 -1.76
C PRO A 475 -5.53 8.50 -1.29
N ASN A 476 -4.59 9.01 -2.09
CA ASN A 476 -3.27 9.36 -1.61
C ASN A 476 -3.26 10.87 -1.28
N ILE A 477 -3.30 11.22 -0.01
CA ILE A 477 -3.25 12.62 0.42
C ILE A 477 -1.80 12.97 0.76
N VAL A 478 -1.26 13.94 0.02
CA VAL A 478 0.10 14.45 0.20
C VAL A 478 0.03 15.88 0.71
N VAL A 479 0.65 16.12 1.85
CA VAL A 479 0.78 17.48 2.43
C VAL A 479 2.25 17.85 2.48
N SER A 480 2.62 18.97 1.88
CA SER A 480 4.02 19.38 1.78
C SER A 480 4.25 20.87 2.00
N ASP A 481 5.47 21.22 2.37
CA ASP A 481 5.96 22.61 2.25
C ASP A 481 5.81 23.05 0.78
N PRO A 482 5.25 24.24 0.49
CA PRO A 482 5.05 24.72 -0.88
C PRO A 482 6.32 24.81 -1.74
N ALA A 483 7.49 24.87 -1.12
CA ALA A 483 8.78 24.85 -1.83
C ALA A 483 9.17 23.44 -2.30
N ILE A 484 8.44 22.40 -1.90
CA ILE A 484 8.70 21.02 -2.33
C ILE A 484 7.94 20.73 -3.63
N SER A 485 8.61 20.07 -4.55
CA SER A 485 8.04 19.61 -5.83
C SER A 485 8.53 18.19 -6.14
N GLY A 486 7.86 17.51 -7.09
CA GLY A 486 8.24 16.17 -7.55
C GLY A 486 7.82 15.02 -6.63
N VAL A 487 6.99 15.28 -5.62
CA VAL A 487 6.37 14.22 -4.81
C VAL A 487 5.34 13.48 -5.67
N PRO A 488 5.36 12.14 -5.72
CA PRO A 488 4.34 11.40 -6.47
C PRO A 488 2.98 11.55 -5.78
N VAL A 489 1.98 12.00 -6.57
CA VAL A 489 0.61 12.18 -6.07
C VAL A 489 -0.18 10.88 -6.16
N ASN A 490 -0.03 10.13 -7.27
CA ASN A 490 -0.68 8.83 -7.42
C ASN A 490 0.25 7.70 -6.92
N SER A 491 -0.29 6.80 -6.12
CA SER A 491 0.41 5.63 -5.59
C SER A 491 -0.14 4.36 -6.26
N VAL A 492 0.29 4.13 -7.52
CA VAL A 492 -0.17 3.00 -8.36
C VAL A 492 0.71 1.75 -8.21
N THR A 493 1.84 1.88 -7.55
CA THR A 493 2.68 0.79 -7.03
C THR A 493 3.04 1.09 -5.60
N GLN A 494 3.73 0.17 -4.94
CA GLN A 494 4.18 0.38 -3.57
C GLN A 494 5.43 1.28 -3.48
N ALA A 495 6.12 1.59 -4.60
CA ALA A 495 7.33 2.39 -4.59
C ALA A 495 7.06 3.87 -4.27
N LEU A 496 7.91 4.48 -3.44
CA LEU A 496 7.97 5.93 -3.23
C LEU A 496 9.31 6.47 -3.74
N PRO A 497 9.41 6.92 -4.99
CA PRO A 497 10.64 7.46 -5.54
C PRO A 497 11.01 8.80 -4.87
N LEU A 498 12.19 8.87 -4.27
CA LEU A 498 12.72 10.07 -3.61
C LEU A 498 13.57 10.94 -4.54
N ALA A 499 14.13 10.35 -5.59
CA ALA A 499 15.05 11.04 -6.51
C ALA A 499 14.45 12.27 -7.20
N PRO A 500 13.15 12.30 -7.64
CA PRO A 500 12.57 13.46 -8.28
C PRO A 500 12.15 14.58 -7.31
N ILE A 501 12.05 14.30 -6.01
CA ILE A 501 11.61 15.29 -5.03
C ILE A 501 12.69 16.37 -4.91
N SER A 502 12.29 17.63 -4.95
CA SER A 502 13.22 18.76 -4.80
C SER A 502 12.60 19.88 -3.99
N ARG A 503 13.48 20.69 -3.37
CA ARG A 503 13.10 21.93 -2.71
C ARG A 503 13.50 23.11 -3.59
N GLU A 504 12.54 23.94 -4.01
CA GLU A 504 12.81 25.16 -4.74
C GLU A 504 13.53 26.18 -3.84
N GLY A 505 14.59 26.80 -4.36
CA GLY A 505 15.32 27.84 -3.64
C GLY A 505 16.42 27.35 -2.69
N GLY A 506 16.63 26.04 -2.54
CA GLY A 506 17.81 25.49 -1.87
C GLY A 506 19.06 25.75 -2.73
N LYS A 507 19.98 26.59 -2.27
CA LYS A 507 21.32 26.66 -2.89
C LYS A 507 21.97 25.29 -2.74
N GLN A 508 22.33 24.70 -3.89
CA GLN A 508 23.15 23.48 -4.00
C GLN A 508 24.44 23.62 -3.19
#